data_dd10b6040783c724874c136e58df1d40
#
_entry.id   dd10b6040783c724874c136e58df1d40
#
_cell.length_a   1.000
_cell.length_b   1.000
_cell.length_c   1.000
_cell.angle_alpha   90.00
_cell.angle_beta   90.00
_cell.angle_gamma   90.00
#
_symmetry.space_group_name_H-M   'P 1'
#
loop_
_entity.id
_entity.type
_entity.pdbx_description
1 polymer ?
#
loop_
_entity_poly.entity_id
_entity_poly.type
_entity_poly.pdbx_seq_one_letter_code
_entity_poly.pdbx_strand_id
1 'polypeptide(L)'
;AAGILSQKVGVTPERARMAIEACDGSITQAISFAKSSERTEFRARVMEVLAGLSVADARDVLEYAAELIERAKAPLDNVRTEQSEELAESADFLTKTAMRQIELRHKRALTQATRTSLRQMTAIIRSWLRDVLMVVSGTPELMVNIDQRSAVEAAAARVNVEGLMRALREAYKTDEALSYNVSPETCLDTLLFTIREVLHGSGNTY
;
A
#
# COMPACT_ATOMS: atom_id res chain seq x y z
N ALA A 1 -12.53 -17.04 3.35
CA ALA A 1 -11.13 -16.64 3.16
C ALA A 1 -10.44 -16.35 4.50
N ALA A 2 -10.91 -15.40 5.31
CA ALA A 2 -10.25 -15.00 6.57
C ALA A 2 -10.09 -16.17 7.57
N GLY A 3 -11.08 -17.02 7.74
CA GLY A 3 -11.00 -18.19 8.64
C GLY A 3 -9.93 -19.20 8.22
N ILE A 4 -9.76 -19.41 6.91
CA ILE A 4 -8.72 -20.32 6.38
C ILE A 4 -7.33 -19.72 6.63
N LEU A 5 -7.17 -18.41 6.40
CA LEU A 5 -5.91 -17.72 6.65
C LEU A 5 -5.56 -17.73 8.13
N SER A 6 -6.51 -17.44 9.01
CA SER A 6 -6.37 -17.45 10.46
C SER A 6 -5.83 -18.80 10.96
N GLN A 7 -6.41 -19.90 10.50
CA GLN A 7 -5.96 -21.25 10.85
C GLN A 7 -4.58 -21.60 10.31
N LYS A 8 -4.29 -21.23 9.05
CA LYS A 8 -2.98 -21.55 8.42
C LYS A 8 -1.81 -20.77 8.99
N VAL A 9 -2.03 -19.55 9.44
CA VAL A 9 -0.97 -18.62 9.87
C VAL A 9 -0.93 -18.47 11.38
N GLY A 10 -2.00 -18.86 12.10
CA GLY A 10 -2.07 -18.73 13.56
C GLY A 10 -2.32 -17.27 14.00
N VAL A 11 -3.00 -16.47 13.19
CA VAL A 11 -3.35 -15.08 13.48
C VAL A 11 -4.84 -14.96 13.80
N THR A 12 -5.25 -13.86 14.45
CA THR A 12 -6.67 -13.61 14.73
C THR A 12 -7.46 -13.41 13.42
N PRO A 13 -8.79 -13.68 13.43
CA PRO A 13 -9.65 -13.46 12.26
C PRO A 13 -9.60 -12.02 11.73
N GLU A 14 -9.49 -11.04 12.64
CA GLU A 14 -9.37 -9.62 12.32
C GLU A 14 -8.06 -9.36 11.56
N ARG A 15 -6.94 -9.87 12.07
CA ARG A 15 -5.62 -9.74 11.41
C ARG A 15 -5.60 -10.45 10.06
N ALA A 16 -6.26 -11.59 9.96
CA ALA A 16 -6.41 -12.30 8.69
C ALA A 16 -7.23 -11.47 7.68
N ARG A 17 -8.30 -10.81 8.11
CA ARG A 17 -9.11 -9.93 7.27
C ARG A 17 -8.32 -8.73 6.78
N MET A 18 -7.59 -8.04 7.67
CA MET A 18 -6.70 -6.92 7.32
C MET A 18 -5.65 -7.34 6.28
N ALA A 19 -5.02 -8.51 6.46
CA ALA A 19 -4.00 -9.01 5.53
C ALA A 19 -4.58 -9.29 4.14
N ILE A 20 -5.80 -9.83 4.05
CA ILE A 20 -6.50 -10.08 2.78
C ILE A 20 -6.81 -8.77 2.07
N GLU A 21 -7.31 -7.77 2.77
CA GLU A 21 -7.61 -6.46 2.21
C GLU A 21 -6.33 -5.73 1.74
N ALA A 22 -5.26 -5.77 2.55
CA ALA A 22 -3.97 -5.20 2.16
C ALA A 22 -3.34 -5.87 0.92
N CYS A 23 -3.83 -7.06 0.56
CA CYS A 23 -3.36 -7.83 -0.59
C CYS A 23 -4.43 -7.95 -1.69
N ASP A 24 -5.42 -7.07 -1.71
CA ASP A 24 -6.46 -6.99 -2.74
C ASP A 24 -7.18 -8.35 -2.96
N GLY A 25 -7.42 -9.09 -1.87
CA GLY A 25 -8.07 -10.39 -1.88
C GLY A 25 -7.16 -11.60 -2.16
N SER A 26 -5.89 -11.41 -2.48
CA SER A 26 -4.95 -12.49 -2.76
C SER A 26 -4.55 -13.25 -1.49
N ILE A 27 -5.06 -14.47 -1.32
CA ILE A 27 -4.79 -15.30 -0.14
C ILE A 27 -3.30 -15.65 -0.02
N THR A 28 -2.62 -15.94 -1.12
CA THR A 28 -1.18 -16.28 -1.12
C THR A 28 -0.35 -15.10 -0.63
N GLN A 29 -0.63 -13.90 -1.12
CA GLN A 29 0.05 -12.68 -0.68
C GLN A 29 -0.31 -12.33 0.77
N ALA A 30 -1.56 -12.55 1.18
CA ALA A 30 -2.02 -12.32 2.55
C ALA A 30 -1.32 -13.23 3.58
N ILE A 31 -1.02 -14.48 3.22
CA ILE A 31 -0.22 -15.38 4.06
C ILE A 31 1.20 -14.80 4.28
N SER A 32 1.86 -14.37 3.22
CA SER A 32 3.18 -13.75 3.29
C SER A 32 3.15 -12.42 4.07
N PHE A 33 2.11 -11.62 3.84
CA PHE A 33 1.89 -10.36 4.55
C PHE A 33 1.73 -10.59 6.06
N ALA A 34 0.87 -11.51 6.46
CA ALA A 34 0.58 -11.77 7.87
C ALA A 34 1.79 -12.33 8.66
N LYS A 35 2.74 -12.96 7.97
CA LYS A 35 3.99 -13.50 8.55
C LYS A 35 5.13 -12.49 8.61
N SER A 36 5.07 -11.38 7.88
CA SER A 36 6.13 -10.38 7.80
C SER A 36 5.88 -9.24 8.80
N SER A 37 6.79 -9.05 9.75
CA SER A 37 6.79 -7.88 10.66
C SER A 37 6.95 -6.59 9.86
N GLU A 38 7.88 -6.58 8.91
CA GLU A 38 8.20 -5.44 8.05
C GLU A 38 6.97 -4.94 7.27
N ARG A 39 6.17 -5.85 6.69
CA ARG A 39 4.93 -5.48 6.00
C ARG A 39 3.85 -4.97 6.95
N THR A 40 3.80 -5.51 8.16
CA THR A 40 2.89 -5.04 9.20
C THR A 40 3.27 -3.63 9.67
N GLU A 41 4.55 -3.37 9.84
CA GLU A 41 5.10 -2.04 10.19
C GLU A 41 4.88 -1.03 9.05
N PHE A 42 5.11 -1.46 7.80
CA PHE A 42 4.80 -0.63 6.64
C PHE A 42 3.31 -0.23 6.58
N ARG A 43 2.40 -1.20 6.79
CA ARG A 43 0.96 -0.89 6.89
C ARG A 43 0.67 0.11 8.01
N ALA A 44 1.25 -0.09 9.20
CA ALA A 44 1.05 0.82 10.31
C ALA A 44 1.50 2.24 9.95
N ARG A 45 2.64 2.39 9.26
CA ARG A 45 3.12 3.69 8.79
C ARG A 45 2.21 4.35 7.76
N VAL A 46 1.68 3.59 6.80
CA VAL A 46 0.69 4.11 5.84
C VAL A 46 -0.55 4.64 6.57
N MET A 47 -1.06 3.88 7.56
CA MET A 47 -2.23 4.30 8.35
C MET A 47 -1.95 5.56 9.17
N GLU A 48 -0.76 5.68 9.75
CA GLU A 48 -0.33 6.87 10.50
C GLU A 48 -0.26 8.11 9.59
N VAL A 49 0.32 7.97 8.39
CA VAL A 49 0.34 9.05 7.40
C VAL A 49 -1.08 9.49 7.04
N LEU A 50 -1.99 8.55 6.74
CA LEU A 50 -3.37 8.87 6.38
C LEU A 50 -4.11 9.60 7.51
N ALA A 51 -3.91 9.17 8.75
CA ALA A 51 -4.48 9.84 9.93
C ALA A 51 -3.93 11.27 10.11
N GLY A 52 -2.65 11.49 9.78
CA GLY A 52 -1.98 12.78 9.90
C GLY A 52 -2.28 13.78 8.77
N LEU A 53 -2.78 13.33 7.60
CA LEU A 53 -2.98 14.20 6.44
C LEU A 53 -3.90 15.40 6.69
N SER A 54 -4.83 15.30 7.65
CA SER A 54 -5.74 16.40 7.97
C SER A 54 -5.06 17.64 8.57
N VAL A 55 -3.85 17.53 9.06
CA VAL A 55 -3.06 18.62 9.65
C VAL A 55 -1.74 18.86 8.91
N ALA A 56 -1.42 18.02 7.93
CA ALA A 56 -0.20 18.10 7.15
C ALA A 56 -0.19 19.31 6.23
N ASP A 57 0.95 19.97 6.09
CA ASP A 57 1.15 20.98 5.05
C ASP A 57 1.54 20.36 3.69
N ALA A 58 1.81 21.17 2.68
CA ALA A 58 2.14 20.68 1.35
C ALA A 58 3.52 19.96 1.32
N ARG A 59 4.45 20.41 2.16
CA ARG A 59 5.79 19.82 2.27
C ARG A 59 5.72 18.46 2.95
N ASP A 60 4.94 18.36 4.04
CA ASP A 60 4.70 17.10 4.75
C ASP A 60 4.15 16.04 3.80
N VAL A 61 3.19 16.41 2.93
CA VAL A 61 2.60 15.47 1.96
C VAL A 61 3.65 14.91 0.99
N LEU A 62 4.54 15.75 0.46
CA LEU A 62 5.62 15.32 -0.43
C LEU A 62 6.64 14.43 0.31
N GLU A 63 6.99 14.78 1.54
CA GLU A 63 7.89 13.98 2.38
C GLU A 63 7.26 12.62 2.71
N TYR A 64 5.97 12.56 3.03
CA TYR A 64 5.24 11.31 3.25
C TYR A 64 5.19 10.43 1.99
N ALA A 65 4.92 11.02 0.83
CA ALA A 65 4.91 10.28 -0.43
C ALA A 65 6.28 9.65 -0.72
N ALA A 66 7.35 10.42 -0.61
CA ALA A 66 8.72 9.93 -0.81
C ALA A 66 9.07 8.81 0.18
N GLU A 67 8.79 9.01 1.49
CA GLU A 67 9.03 8.01 2.53
C GLU A 67 8.27 6.71 2.26
N LEU A 68 7.00 6.78 1.93
CA LEU A 68 6.18 5.58 1.69
C LEU A 68 6.66 4.79 0.48
N ILE A 69 7.12 5.46 -0.58
CA ILE A 69 7.70 4.81 -1.75
C ILE A 69 9.01 4.10 -1.40
N GLU A 70 9.90 4.76 -0.68
CA GLU A 70 11.17 4.16 -0.23
C GLU A 70 10.92 2.94 0.66
N ARG A 71 10.02 3.04 1.63
CA ARG A 71 9.63 1.91 2.48
C ARG A 71 8.98 0.76 1.69
N ALA A 72 8.19 1.06 0.67
CA ALA A 72 7.62 0.03 -0.19
C ALA A 72 8.69 -0.71 -1.01
N LYS A 73 9.80 -0.03 -1.35
CA LYS A 73 10.91 -0.59 -2.12
C LYS A 73 11.97 -1.27 -1.23
N ALA A 74 12.11 -0.91 0.03
CA ALA A 74 13.16 -1.41 0.93
C ALA A 74 13.31 -2.94 0.97
N PRO A 75 12.23 -3.76 1.03
CA PRO A 75 12.36 -5.22 1.01
C PRO A 75 13.03 -5.78 -0.25
N LEU A 76 13.11 -4.98 -1.32
CA LEU A 76 13.66 -5.39 -2.61
C LEU A 76 15.18 -5.25 -2.68
N ASP A 77 15.78 -4.50 -1.75
CA ASP A 77 17.22 -4.31 -1.71
C ASP A 77 17.94 -5.60 -1.30
N ASN A 78 17.34 -6.37 -0.38
CA ASN A 78 17.85 -7.71 -0.04
C ASN A 78 17.79 -8.64 -1.26
N VAL A 79 16.69 -8.61 -2.01
CA VAL A 79 16.56 -9.43 -3.24
C VAL A 79 17.60 -9.02 -4.29
N ARG A 80 17.91 -7.72 -4.42
CA ARG A 80 18.96 -7.23 -5.32
C ARG A 80 20.33 -7.74 -4.92
N THR A 81 20.64 -7.72 -3.63
CA THR A 81 21.92 -8.19 -3.10
C THR A 81 22.07 -9.69 -3.37
N GLU A 82 21.08 -10.51 -3.00
CA GLU A 82 21.07 -11.95 -3.25
C GLU A 82 21.24 -12.28 -4.74
N GLN A 83 20.54 -11.57 -5.62
CA GLN A 83 20.65 -11.74 -7.08
C GLN A 83 22.02 -11.35 -7.62
N SER A 84 22.65 -10.33 -7.05
CA SER A 84 24.00 -9.88 -7.41
C SER A 84 25.06 -10.90 -6.98
N GLU A 85 24.92 -11.48 -5.80
CA GLU A 85 25.77 -12.53 -5.27
C GLU A 85 25.67 -13.81 -6.10
N GLU A 86 24.43 -14.25 -6.43
CA GLU A 86 24.19 -15.41 -7.30
C GLU A 86 24.86 -15.27 -8.68
N LEU A 87 24.79 -14.06 -9.26
CA LEU A 87 25.46 -13.77 -10.54
C LEU A 87 26.98 -13.80 -10.40
N ALA A 88 27.53 -13.24 -9.33
CA ALA A 88 28.98 -13.23 -9.10
C ALA A 88 29.53 -14.64 -8.89
N GLU A 89 28.86 -15.47 -8.12
CA GLU A 89 29.23 -16.87 -7.90
C GLU A 89 29.16 -17.72 -9.18
N SER A 90 28.19 -17.39 -10.05
CA SER A 90 27.98 -18.13 -11.31
C SER A 90 28.88 -17.67 -12.46
N ALA A 91 29.62 -16.55 -12.30
CA ALA A 91 30.37 -15.89 -13.37
C ALA A 91 31.41 -16.81 -14.02
N ASP A 92 32.07 -17.65 -13.25
CA ASP A 92 33.15 -18.54 -13.73
C ASP A 92 32.61 -19.80 -14.45
N PHE A 93 31.34 -20.14 -14.26
CA PHE A 93 30.76 -21.40 -14.74
C PHE A 93 29.77 -21.21 -15.89
N LEU A 94 29.29 -20.00 -16.13
CA LEU A 94 28.25 -19.73 -17.12
C LEU A 94 28.78 -19.05 -18.38
N THR A 95 28.18 -19.38 -19.51
CA THR A 95 28.42 -18.64 -20.77
C THR A 95 27.84 -17.21 -20.67
N LYS A 96 28.43 -16.26 -21.41
CA LYS A 96 27.95 -14.87 -21.49
C LYS A 96 26.46 -14.79 -21.85
N THR A 97 25.97 -15.68 -22.69
CA THR A 97 24.56 -15.75 -23.09
C THR A 97 23.66 -16.18 -21.93
N ALA A 98 24.09 -17.19 -21.17
CA ALA A 98 23.36 -17.67 -20.00
C ALA A 98 23.29 -16.59 -18.90
N MET A 99 24.40 -15.92 -18.61
CA MET A 99 24.44 -14.81 -17.67
C MET A 99 23.47 -13.70 -18.07
N ARG A 100 23.47 -13.27 -19.32
CA ARG A 100 22.53 -12.24 -19.81
C ARG A 100 21.06 -12.66 -19.65
N GLN A 101 20.75 -13.93 -19.81
CA GLN A 101 19.38 -14.42 -19.59
C GLN A 101 18.98 -14.38 -18.12
N ILE A 102 19.90 -14.72 -17.20
CA ILE A 102 19.69 -14.63 -15.77
C ILE A 102 19.48 -13.18 -15.35
N GLU A 103 20.33 -12.25 -15.79
CA GLU A 103 20.18 -10.83 -15.52
C GLU A 103 18.81 -10.29 -15.99
N LEU A 104 18.38 -10.66 -17.19
CA LEU A 104 17.06 -10.25 -17.70
C LEU A 104 15.92 -10.82 -16.87
N ARG A 105 16.04 -12.07 -16.39
CA ARG A 105 15.06 -12.70 -15.50
C ARG A 105 15.02 -11.98 -14.15
N HIS A 106 16.17 -11.69 -13.54
CA HIS A 106 16.29 -10.95 -12.30
C HIS A 106 15.68 -9.55 -12.40
N LYS A 107 16.01 -8.82 -13.48
CA LYS A 107 15.42 -7.48 -13.74
C LYS A 107 13.89 -7.52 -13.84
N ARG A 108 13.35 -8.53 -14.53
CA ARG A 108 11.88 -8.70 -14.64
C ARG A 108 11.25 -9.04 -13.29
N ALA A 109 11.86 -9.94 -12.54
CA ALA A 109 11.38 -10.34 -11.20
C ALA A 109 11.38 -9.14 -10.25
N LEU A 110 12.45 -8.34 -10.23
CA LEU A 110 12.55 -7.13 -9.42
C LEU A 110 11.50 -6.07 -9.80
N THR A 111 11.30 -5.84 -11.10
CA THR A 111 10.26 -4.92 -11.60
C THR A 111 8.87 -5.37 -11.16
N GLN A 112 8.59 -6.68 -11.26
CA GLN A 112 7.30 -7.22 -10.82
C GLN A 112 7.12 -7.11 -9.31
N ALA A 113 8.16 -7.39 -8.53
CA ALA A 113 8.14 -7.26 -7.08
C ALA A 113 7.91 -5.80 -6.64
N THR A 114 8.57 -4.83 -7.29
CA THR A 114 8.35 -3.39 -7.07
C THR A 114 6.89 -3.01 -7.31
N ARG A 115 6.33 -3.42 -8.45
CA ARG A 115 4.91 -3.16 -8.76
C ARG A 115 3.98 -3.76 -7.71
N THR A 116 4.26 -4.99 -7.27
CA THR A 116 3.46 -5.66 -6.24
C THR A 116 3.49 -4.88 -4.92
N SER A 117 4.66 -4.40 -4.48
CA SER A 117 4.79 -3.62 -3.25
C SER A 117 4.04 -2.29 -3.32
N LEU A 118 4.15 -1.56 -4.45
CA LEU A 118 3.44 -0.30 -4.65
C LEU A 118 1.91 -0.52 -4.70
N ARG A 119 1.44 -1.58 -5.36
CA ARG A 119 0.02 -1.93 -5.37
C ARG A 119 -0.50 -2.35 -4.00
N GLN A 120 0.34 -2.98 -3.18
CA GLN A 120 0.00 -3.28 -1.79
C GLN A 120 -0.22 -1.99 -0.99
N MET A 121 0.60 -0.96 -1.20
CA MET A 121 0.41 0.35 -0.60
C MET A 121 -0.94 0.98 -0.99
N THR A 122 -1.26 1.00 -2.28
CA THR A 122 -2.56 1.54 -2.74
C THR A 122 -3.74 0.74 -2.22
N ALA A 123 -3.62 -0.59 -2.08
CA ALA A 123 -4.66 -1.43 -1.48
C ALA A 123 -4.91 -1.07 0.00
N ILE A 124 -3.84 -0.80 0.76
CA ILE A 124 -3.95 -0.33 2.16
C ILE A 124 -4.67 1.03 2.21
N ILE A 125 -4.30 1.98 1.34
CA ILE A 125 -4.94 3.30 1.26
C ILE A 125 -6.43 3.16 0.90
N ARG A 126 -6.78 2.34 -0.09
CA ARG A 126 -8.17 2.07 -0.47
C ARG A 126 -8.97 1.45 0.67
N SER A 127 -8.38 0.50 1.39
CA SER A 127 -9.01 -0.15 2.55
C SER A 127 -9.35 0.87 3.63
N TRP A 128 -8.45 1.81 3.92
CA TRP A 128 -8.70 2.88 4.88
C TRP A 128 -9.81 3.82 4.42
N LEU A 129 -9.76 4.30 3.17
CA LEU A 129 -10.80 5.17 2.59
C LEU A 129 -12.19 4.48 2.58
N ARG A 130 -12.22 3.17 2.31
CA ARG A 130 -13.45 2.38 2.39
C ARG A 130 -14.00 2.35 3.81
N ASP A 131 -13.15 2.16 4.82
CA ASP A 131 -13.60 2.16 6.20
C ASP A 131 -14.15 3.53 6.63
N VAL A 132 -13.53 4.64 6.18
CA VAL A 132 -14.09 5.99 6.35
C VAL A 132 -15.48 6.08 5.71
N LEU A 133 -15.66 5.51 4.50
CA LEU A 133 -16.96 5.49 3.83
C LEU A 133 -18.00 4.68 4.62
N MET A 134 -17.62 3.55 5.21
CA MET A 134 -18.53 2.75 6.04
C MET A 134 -19.03 3.55 7.25
N VAL A 135 -18.14 4.29 7.92
CA VAL A 135 -18.53 5.15 9.06
C VAL A 135 -19.45 6.28 8.60
N VAL A 136 -19.10 7.00 7.52
CA VAL A 136 -19.95 8.08 6.97
C VAL A 136 -21.32 7.59 6.53
N SER A 137 -21.40 6.34 6.04
CA SER A 137 -22.65 5.69 5.61
C SER A 137 -23.47 5.08 6.75
N GLY A 138 -23.00 5.20 8.00
CA GLY A 138 -23.72 4.68 9.17
C GLY A 138 -23.60 3.15 9.36
N THR A 139 -22.60 2.52 8.78
CA THR A 139 -22.33 1.07 8.86
C THR A 139 -20.93 0.76 9.41
N PRO A 140 -20.54 1.32 10.59
CA PRO A 140 -19.18 1.17 11.14
C PRO A 140 -18.81 -0.28 11.49
N GLU A 141 -19.80 -1.16 11.63
CA GLU A 141 -19.59 -2.60 11.87
C GLU A 141 -18.97 -3.33 10.67
N LEU A 142 -19.00 -2.71 9.46
CA LEU A 142 -18.39 -3.24 8.25
C LEU A 142 -16.91 -2.86 8.09
N MET A 143 -16.35 -2.08 9.02
CA MET A 143 -14.94 -1.73 9.02
C MET A 143 -14.04 -2.98 9.11
N VAL A 144 -12.92 -2.91 8.39
CA VAL A 144 -11.87 -3.96 8.41
C VAL A 144 -10.70 -3.55 9.29
N ASN A 145 -10.28 -2.29 9.23
CA ASN A 145 -9.14 -1.78 9.98
C ASN A 145 -9.57 -1.35 11.40
N ILE A 146 -10.02 -2.33 12.21
CA ILE A 146 -10.57 -2.09 13.57
C ILE A 146 -9.52 -1.46 14.49
N ASP A 147 -8.24 -1.79 14.28
CA ASP A 147 -7.10 -1.20 14.98
C ASP A 147 -6.93 0.30 14.73
N GLN A 148 -7.56 0.84 13.67
CA GLN A 148 -7.54 2.25 13.28
C GLN A 148 -8.87 2.97 13.52
N ARG A 149 -9.79 2.35 14.26
CA ARG A 149 -11.16 2.86 14.47
C ARG A 149 -11.19 4.36 14.82
N SER A 150 -10.42 4.77 15.81
CA SER A 150 -10.40 6.17 16.25
C SER A 150 -9.98 7.14 15.16
N ALA A 151 -8.95 6.81 14.39
CA ALA A 151 -8.47 7.64 13.28
C ALA A 151 -9.48 7.70 12.14
N VAL A 152 -10.12 6.56 11.82
CA VAL A 152 -11.16 6.47 10.78
C VAL A 152 -12.41 7.29 11.16
N GLU A 153 -12.87 7.19 12.41
CA GLU A 153 -14.01 7.99 12.93
C GLU A 153 -13.68 9.49 12.93
N ALA A 154 -12.46 9.87 13.30
CA ALA A 154 -12.01 11.26 13.25
C ALA A 154 -11.97 11.82 11.81
N ALA A 155 -11.54 11.01 10.85
CA ALA A 155 -11.58 11.36 9.43
C ALA A 155 -13.02 11.45 8.91
N ALA A 156 -13.89 10.50 9.26
CA ALA A 156 -15.28 10.48 8.85
C ALA A 156 -16.06 11.74 9.30
N ALA A 157 -15.71 12.29 10.46
CA ALA A 157 -16.33 13.53 10.95
C ALA A 157 -15.98 14.78 10.12
N ARG A 158 -14.98 14.70 9.24
CA ARG A 158 -14.46 15.83 8.45
C ARG A 158 -14.83 15.78 6.98
N VAL A 159 -15.27 14.64 6.47
CA VAL A 159 -15.47 14.38 5.05
C VAL A 159 -16.94 14.26 4.70
N ASN A 160 -17.28 14.55 3.45
CA ASN A 160 -18.55 14.19 2.86
C ASN A 160 -18.40 13.02 1.88
N VAL A 161 -19.50 12.38 1.52
CA VAL A 161 -19.51 11.22 0.60
C VAL A 161 -18.91 11.57 -0.76
N GLU A 162 -19.19 12.74 -1.30
CA GLU A 162 -18.69 13.15 -2.63
C GLU A 162 -17.17 13.30 -2.66
N GLY A 163 -16.59 13.99 -1.68
CA GLY A 163 -15.13 14.13 -1.52
C GLY A 163 -14.47 12.77 -1.35
N LEU A 164 -15.05 11.89 -0.50
CA LEU A 164 -14.53 10.57 -0.27
C LEU A 164 -14.57 9.68 -1.52
N MET A 165 -15.66 9.76 -2.32
CA MET A 165 -15.75 9.07 -3.60
C MET A 165 -14.74 9.61 -4.63
N ARG A 166 -14.37 10.90 -4.56
CA ARG A 166 -13.26 11.47 -5.35
C ARG A 166 -11.93 10.85 -4.94
N ALA A 167 -11.63 10.78 -3.65
CA ALA A 167 -10.40 10.16 -3.13
C ALA A 167 -10.31 8.68 -3.49
N LEU A 168 -11.40 7.92 -3.38
CA LEU A 168 -11.45 6.52 -3.79
C LEU A 168 -11.19 6.34 -5.28
N ARG A 169 -11.82 7.15 -6.14
CA ARG A 169 -11.56 7.11 -7.59
C ARG A 169 -10.09 7.41 -7.91
N GLU A 170 -9.48 8.38 -7.21
CA GLU A 170 -8.07 8.70 -7.39
C GLU A 170 -7.17 7.55 -6.94
N ALA A 171 -7.50 6.87 -5.85
CA ALA A 171 -6.76 5.69 -5.40
C ALA A 171 -6.82 4.51 -6.40
N TYR A 172 -7.96 4.31 -7.09
CA TYR A 172 -8.06 3.32 -8.17
C TYR A 172 -7.27 3.72 -9.41
N LYS A 173 -7.30 5.00 -9.81
CA LYS A 173 -6.47 5.51 -10.91
C LYS A 173 -4.98 5.38 -10.62
N THR A 174 -4.57 5.67 -9.39
CA THR A 174 -3.18 5.49 -8.94
C THR A 174 -2.77 4.03 -9.05
N ASP A 175 -3.58 3.07 -8.61
CA ASP A 175 -3.29 1.64 -8.73
C ASP A 175 -3.16 1.21 -10.21
N GLU A 176 -4.00 1.72 -11.08
CA GLU A 176 -3.94 1.48 -12.52
C GLU A 176 -2.66 2.10 -13.11
N ALA A 177 -2.36 3.38 -12.81
CA ALA A 177 -1.19 4.09 -13.32
C ALA A 177 0.13 3.42 -12.92
N LEU A 178 0.22 2.87 -11.69
CA LEU A 178 1.38 2.10 -11.21
C LEU A 178 1.60 0.79 -11.99
N SER A 179 0.58 0.31 -12.70
CA SER A 179 0.70 -0.85 -13.60
C SER A 179 1.35 -0.49 -14.93
N TYR A 180 1.37 0.80 -15.29
CA TYR A 180 2.06 1.36 -16.45
C TYR A 180 3.37 2.05 -16.01
N ASN A 181 4.16 2.57 -16.94
CA ASN A 181 5.44 3.24 -16.64
C ASN A 181 5.24 4.72 -16.21
N VAL A 182 4.31 4.97 -15.31
CA VAL A 182 4.12 6.30 -14.71
C VAL A 182 4.96 6.38 -13.44
N SER A 183 5.50 7.59 -13.13
CA SER A 183 6.27 7.82 -11.91
C SER A 183 5.43 7.50 -10.66
N PRO A 184 5.86 6.57 -9.80
CA PRO A 184 5.18 6.30 -8.55
C PRO A 184 5.08 7.54 -7.65
N GLU A 185 6.11 8.40 -7.68
CA GLU A 185 6.18 9.62 -6.91
C GLU A 185 5.02 10.56 -7.29
N THR A 186 4.90 10.88 -8.58
CA THR A 186 3.81 11.73 -9.08
C THR A 186 2.42 11.16 -8.80
N CYS A 187 2.27 9.84 -8.94
CA CYS A 187 1.01 9.16 -8.64
C CYS A 187 0.63 9.27 -7.16
N LEU A 188 1.59 9.04 -6.27
CA LEU A 188 1.34 9.06 -4.83
C LEU A 188 1.15 10.49 -4.32
N ASP A 189 1.95 11.46 -4.81
CA ASP A 189 1.74 12.88 -4.52
C ASP A 189 0.31 13.30 -4.83
N THR A 190 -0.16 13.02 -6.05
CA THR A 190 -1.52 13.36 -6.48
C THR A 190 -2.58 12.72 -5.58
N LEU A 191 -2.40 11.45 -5.23
CA LEU A 191 -3.32 10.73 -4.35
C LEU A 191 -3.35 11.33 -2.94
N LEU A 192 -2.19 11.54 -2.32
CA LEU A 192 -2.12 12.08 -0.95
C LEU A 192 -2.64 13.52 -0.88
N PHE A 193 -2.34 14.37 -1.87
CA PHE A 193 -2.92 15.70 -1.96
C PHE A 193 -4.45 15.65 -2.10
N THR A 194 -4.99 14.75 -2.93
CA THR A 194 -6.44 14.57 -3.06
C THR A 194 -7.08 14.15 -1.74
N ILE A 195 -6.47 13.20 -1.02
CA ILE A 195 -6.97 12.75 0.29
C ILE A 195 -6.89 13.89 1.30
N ARG A 196 -5.78 14.62 1.34
CA ARG A 196 -5.60 15.78 2.21
C ARG A 196 -6.68 16.84 1.98
N GLU A 197 -6.95 17.22 0.72
CA GLU A 197 -8.01 18.17 0.39
C GLU A 197 -9.38 17.71 0.91
N VAL A 198 -9.69 16.44 0.75
CA VAL A 198 -10.94 15.83 1.23
C VAL A 198 -11.03 15.88 2.76
N LEU A 199 -9.92 15.60 3.46
CA LEU A 199 -9.84 15.61 4.92
C LEU A 199 -9.85 17.02 5.54
N HIS A 200 -9.35 18.02 4.83
CA HIS A 200 -9.47 19.42 5.28
C HIS A 200 -10.90 19.92 5.26
N GLY A 201 -11.81 19.14 4.70
CA GLY A 201 -13.17 19.55 4.39
C GLY A 201 -13.15 20.51 3.22
N SER A 202 -14.09 20.37 2.30
CA SER A 202 -14.47 21.47 1.41
C SER A 202 -15.13 22.52 2.30
N GLY A 203 -14.30 23.23 3.06
CA GLY A 203 -14.76 24.42 3.75
C GLY A 203 -15.29 25.33 2.68
N ASN A 204 -16.62 25.45 2.60
CA ASN A 204 -17.36 26.50 1.93
C ASN A 204 -16.57 27.31 0.90
N THR A 205 -16.55 26.85 -0.34
CA THR A 205 -16.42 27.80 -1.44
C THR A 205 -17.83 28.05 -1.92
N TYR A 206 -18.41 29.12 -1.39
CA TYR A 206 -19.54 29.80 -2.00
C TYR A 206 -19.07 30.52 -3.23
#